data_6f77502e61f55acdf7436b36cf321c21
#
_entry.id   6f77502e61f55acdf7436b36cf321c21
#
_cell.length_a   1.000
_cell.length_b   1.000
_cell.length_c   1.000
_cell.angle_alpha   90.00
_cell.angle_beta   90.00
_cell.angle_gamma   90.00
#
_symmetry.space_group_name_H-M   'P 1'
#
loop_
_entity.id
_entity.type
_entity.pdbx_description
1 polymer ?
#
loop_
_entity_poly.entity_id
_entity_poly.type
_entity_poly.pdbx_seq_one_letter_code
_entity_poly.pdbx_strand_id
1 'polypeptide(L)'
;MFYLIIFLILTLLAVLNIQFRDKLTNQVLVPFASLILIAVAGLRYETGGDWDSYTILFNTLPRWDQIMAHPRMLFAEDVEEGFVLLCAGIKALGGNVQHLFFVVTTINITLIAIASYRYTKYPLVALMCYFGILYMQLEMIYIRQATAVALCFFALQYIEDKKIRK
;
A
#
# COMPACT_ATOMS: atom_id res chain seq x y z
N MET A 1 8.00 20.13 6.25
CA MET A 1 6.74 20.62 6.87
C MET A 1 5.57 19.68 6.60
N PHE A 2 5.26 19.33 5.34
CA PHE A 2 4.08 18.54 4.97
C PHE A 2 3.96 17.19 5.72
N TYR A 3 4.97 16.34 5.68
CA TYR A 3 4.96 15.03 6.37
C TYR A 3 4.87 15.15 7.91
N LEU A 4 5.42 16.24 8.48
CA LEU A 4 5.27 16.50 9.90
C LEU A 4 3.81 16.79 10.28
N ILE A 5 3.10 17.54 9.45
CA ILE A 5 1.66 17.82 9.66
C ILE A 5 0.86 16.51 9.63
N ILE A 6 1.14 15.63 8.68
CA ILE A 6 0.47 14.32 8.59
C ILE A 6 0.78 13.47 9.83
N PHE A 7 2.05 13.45 10.26
CA PHE A 7 2.43 12.73 11.48
C PHE A 7 1.69 13.26 12.71
N LEU A 8 1.54 14.59 12.84
CA LEU A 8 0.77 15.21 13.93
C LEU A 8 -0.72 14.86 13.87
N ILE A 9 -1.31 14.84 12.68
CA ILE A 9 -2.70 14.41 12.49
C ILE A 9 -2.86 12.94 12.92
N LEU A 10 -1.99 12.04 12.46
CA LEU A 10 -2.03 10.63 12.84
C LEU A 10 -1.81 10.45 14.35
N THR A 11 -0.93 11.24 14.95
CA THR A 11 -0.70 11.23 16.40
C THR A 11 -1.98 11.65 17.15
N LEU A 12 -2.65 12.71 16.69
CA LEU A 12 -3.92 13.14 17.27
C LEU A 12 -4.98 12.03 17.18
N LEU A 13 -5.13 11.41 16.01
CA LEU A 13 -6.06 10.29 15.81
C LEU A 13 -5.69 9.09 16.69
N ALA A 14 -4.40 8.79 16.88
CA ALA A 14 -3.94 7.74 17.77
C ALA A 14 -4.27 8.02 19.23
N VAL A 15 -4.11 9.27 19.69
CA VAL A 15 -4.49 9.70 21.05
C VAL A 15 -5.99 9.55 21.25
N LEU A 16 -6.81 10.00 20.29
CA LEU A 16 -8.27 9.81 20.33
C LEU A 16 -8.63 8.33 20.40
N ASN A 17 -7.96 7.46 19.66
CA ASN A 17 -8.15 6.02 19.69
C ASN A 17 -7.85 5.40 21.07
N ILE A 18 -6.82 5.90 21.76
CA ILE A 18 -6.49 5.45 23.12
C ILE A 18 -7.56 5.92 24.11
N GLN A 19 -8.04 7.15 23.96
CA GLN A 19 -8.97 7.78 24.89
C GLN A 19 -10.38 7.21 24.78
N PHE A 20 -10.90 7.04 23.57
CA PHE A 20 -12.29 6.65 23.36
C PHE A 20 -12.51 5.14 23.20
N ARG A 21 -11.51 4.35 22.97
CA ARG A 21 -11.44 2.86 22.95
C ARG A 21 -12.69 2.10 22.45
N ASP A 22 -13.62 2.76 21.78
CA ASP A 22 -14.85 2.17 21.30
C ASP A 22 -14.69 1.65 19.85
N LYS A 23 -15.50 0.64 19.53
CA LYS A 23 -15.48 0.00 18.22
C LYS A 23 -15.89 0.96 17.11
N LEU A 24 -16.85 1.86 17.40
CA LEU A 24 -17.37 2.81 16.42
C LEU A 24 -16.30 3.82 16.01
N THR A 25 -15.55 4.36 16.97
CA THR A 25 -14.42 5.27 16.72
C THR A 25 -13.39 4.62 15.81
N ASN A 26 -13.04 3.35 16.07
CA ASN A 26 -12.11 2.62 15.21
C ASN A 26 -12.65 2.40 13.79
N GLN A 27 -13.94 2.11 13.64
CA GLN A 27 -14.56 1.88 12.33
C GLN A 27 -14.59 3.14 11.46
N VAL A 28 -14.54 4.32 12.04
CA VAL A 28 -14.52 5.60 11.32
C VAL A 28 -13.08 6.12 11.15
N LEU A 29 -12.31 6.16 12.23
CA LEU A 29 -11.00 6.81 12.22
C LEU A 29 -9.92 6.00 11.49
N VAL A 30 -9.99 4.65 11.50
CA VAL A 30 -9.00 3.83 10.77
C VAL A 30 -9.13 4.00 9.25
N PRO A 31 -10.33 3.90 8.63
CA PRO A 31 -10.49 4.22 7.21
C PRO A 31 -10.10 5.66 6.88
N PHE A 32 -10.43 6.62 7.74
CA PHE A 32 -10.06 8.02 7.52
C PHE A 32 -8.54 8.22 7.50
N ALA A 33 -7.81 7.67 8.47
CA ALA A 33 -6.36 7.69 8.49
C ALA A 33 -5.75 6.98 7.27
N SER A 34 -6.33 5.84 6.88
CA SER A 34 -5.91 5.10 5.69
C SER A 34 -6.10 5.92 4.41
N LEU A 35 -7.22 6.63 4.26
CA LEU A 35 -7.46 7.51 3.12
C LEU A 35 -6.43 8.64 3.04
N ILE A 36 -6.03 9.23 4.17
CA ILE A 36 -4.96 10.24 4.20
C ILE A 36 -3.66 9.62 3.68
N LEU A 37 -3.28 8.44 4.17
CA LEU A 37 -2.06 7.76 3.74
C LEU A 37 -2.10 7.39 2.25
N ILE A 38 -3.23 6.87 1.77
CA ILE A 38 -3.43 6.56 0.34
C ILE A 38 -3.29 7.83 -0.51
N ALA A 39 -3.91 8.93 -0.09
CA ALA A 39 -3.83 10.18 -0.83
C ALA A 39 -2.38 10.71 -0.92
N VAL A 40 -1.63 10.63 0.19
CA VAL A 40 -0.26 11.14 0.26
C VAL A 40 0.70 10.41 -0.68
N ALA A 41 0.72 9.07 -0.68
CA ALA A 41 1.61 8.32 -1.56
C ALA A 41 1.01 8.00 -2.93
N GLY A 42 -0.31 7.77 -2.99
CA GLY A 42 -0.99 7.43 -4.22
C GLY A 42 -1.18 8.60 -5.19
N LEU A 43 -1.31 9.84 -4.67
CA LEU A 43 -1.45 11.05 -5.50
C LEU A 43 -0.13 11.83 -5.64
N ARG A 44 1.00 11.26 -5.20
CA ARG A 44 2.31 11.90 -5.37
C ARG A 44 2.62 12.13 -6.85
N TYR A 45 3.26 13.24 -7.16
CA TYR A 45 3.72 13.58 -8.49
C TYR A 45 5.19 14.02 -8.41
N GLU A 46 6.04 13.46 -9.27
CA GLU A 46 7.48 13.71 -9.31
C GLU A 46 8.17 13.73 -7.92
N THR A 47 7.67 12.87 -7.03
CA THR A 47 8.14 12.81 -5.63
C THR A 47 8.45 11.36 -5.24
N GLY A 48 9.57 11.17 -4.55
CA GLY A 48 10.10 9.87 -4.16
C GLY A 48 11.32 9.48 -5.01
N GLY A 49 12.25 8.76 -4.40
CA GLY A 49 13.57 8.46 -5.01
C GLY A 49 13.49 7.62 -6.29
N ASP A 50 12.41 6.86 -6.48
CA ASP A 50 12.25 5.92 -7.60
C ASP A 50 11.13 6.32 -8.58
N TRP A 51 10.63 7.55 -8.53
CA TRP A 51 9.57 8.00 -9.43
C TRP A 51 9.92 7.78 -10.92
N ASP A 52 11.09 8.25 -11.34
CA ASP A 52 11.54 8.13 -12.72
C ASP A 52 11.75 6.67 -13.12
N SER A 53 12.34 5.86 -12.24
CA SER A 53 12.55 4.43 -12.45
C SER A 53 11.23 3.68 -12.69
N TYR A 54 10.21 3.94 -11.86
CA TYR A 54 8.88 3.34 -12.06
C TYR A 54 8.15 3.89 -13.28
N THR A 55 8.37 5.14 -13.65
CA THR A 55 7.81 5.72 -14.87
C THR A 55 8.39 5.06 -16.11
N ILE A 56 9.72 4.87 -16.14
CA ILE A 56 10.39 4.16 -17.23
C ILE A 56 9.90 2.70 -17.25
N LEU A 57 9.93 2.02 -16.11
CA LEU A 57 9.52 0.62 -15.99
C LEU A 57 8.05 0.43 -16.46
N PHE A 58 7.13 1.25 -15.97
CA PHE A 58 5.73 1.18 -16.40
C PHE A 58 5.61 1.34 -17.91
N ASN A 59 6.35 2.25 -18.54
CA ASN A 59 6.26 2.48 -19.97
C ASN A 59 6.86 1.33 -20.79
N THR A 60 7.94 0.68 -20.33
CA THR A 60 8.62 -0.44 -21.01
C THR A 60 7.86 -1.76 -20.90
N LEU A 61 7.19 -2.01 -19.78
CA LEU A 61 6.44 -3.23 -19.56
C LEU A 61 5.36 -3.47 -20.62
N PRO A 62 5.09 -4.74 -21.00
CA PRO A 62 4.13 -5.07 -22.04
C PRO A 62 2.70 -4.66 -21.70
N ARG A 63 1.89 -4.44 -22.72
CA ARG A 63 0.45 -4.20 -22.60
C ARG A 63 -0.29 -5.54 -22.55
N TRP A 64 -1.54 -5.50 -22.11
CA TRP A 64 -2.38 -6.70 -21.99
C TRP A 64 -2.54 -7.48 -23.31
N ASP A 65 -2.76 -6.78 -24.41
CA ASP A 65 -2.85 -7.33 -25.75
C ASP A 65 -1.56 -8.04 -26.19
N GLN A 66 -0.41 -7.50 -25.85
CA GLN A 66 0.90 -8.08 -26.15
C GLN A 66 1.15 -9.36 -25.33
N ILE A 67 0.78 -9.38 -24.05
CA ILE A 67 0.89 -10.57 -23.20
C ILE A 67 -0.02 -11.68 -23.74
N MET A 68 -1.24 -11.36 -24.18
CA MET A 68 -2.16 -12.33 -24.75
C MET A 68 -1.66 -12.91 -26.07
N ALA A 69 -1.02 -12.10 -26.90
CA ALA A 69 -0.42 -12.57 -28.16
C ALA A 69 0.86 -13.40 -27.93
N HIS A 70 1.67 -12.99 -26.95
CA HIS A 70 2.98 -13.58 -26.63
C HIS A 70 3.16 -13.78 -25.12
N PRO A 71 2.65 -14.85 -24.50
CA PRO A 71 2.70 -15.07 -23.05
C PRO A 71 4.12 -15.07 -22.46
N ARG A 72 5.14 -15.34 -23.28
CA ARG A 72 6.56 -15.25 -22.83
C ARG A 72 7.00 -13.85 -22.42
N MET A 73 6.31 -12.81 -22.89
CA MET A 73 6.61 -11.43 -22.49
C MET A 73 6.35 -11.17 -21.00
N LEU A 74 5.55 -12.01 -20.35
CA LEU A 74 5.33 -11.94 -18.90
C LEU A 74 6.63 -12.19 -18.11
N PHE A 75 7.55 -12.96 -18.67
CA PHE A 75 8.81 -13.40 -18.05
C PHE A 75 10.05 -12.72 -18.64
N ALA A 76 9.86 -11.71 -19.51
CA ALA A 76 10.97 -11.13 -20.30
C ALA A 76 11.77 -10.07 -19.53
N GLU A 77 11.24 -9.55 -18.45
CA GLU A 77 11.87 -8.53 -17.62
C GLU A 77 12.22 -9.16 -16.24
N ASP A 78 13.26 -8.66 -15.58
CA ASP A 78 13.59 -9.03 -14.19
C ASP A 78 12.61 -8.37 -13.19
N VAL A 79 11.32 -8.59 -13.43
CA VAL A 79 10.19 -8.02 -12.67
C VAL A 79 9.20 -9.13 -12.34
N GLU A 80 8.64 -9.10 -11.16
CA GLU A 80 7.65 -10.06 -10.69
C GLU A 80 6.42 -10.08 -11.61
N GLU A 81 5.99 -11.27 -12.07
CA GLU A 81 4.87 -11.44 -13.02
C GLU A 81 3.58 -10.77 -12.52
N GLY A 82 3.32 -10.81 -11.21
CA GLY A 82 2.16 -10.15 -10.61
C GLY A 82 2.18 -8.63 -10.80
N PHE A 83 3.36 -8.01 -10.73
CA PHE A 83 3.52 -6.59 -10.99
C PHE A 83 3.37 -6.25 -12.47
N VAL A 84 3.90 -7.10 -13.37
CA VAL A 84 3.73 -6.97 -14.83
C VAL A 84 2.25 -7.03 -15.20
N LEU A 85 1.50 -8.00 -14.66
CA LEU A 85 0.06 -8.14 -14.89
C LEU A 85 -0.73 -6.93 -14.36
N LEU A 86 -0.37 -6.40 -13.19
CA LEU A 86 -0.98 -5.20 -12.64
C LEU A 86 -0.77 -3.99 -13.57
N CYS A 87 0.47 -3.78 -14.03
CA CYS A 87 0.79 -2.70 -14.97
C CYS A 87 0.04 -2.85 -16.29
N ALA A 88 -0.01 -4.08 -16.84
CA ALA A 88 -0.73 -4.38 -18.07
C ALA A 88 -2.24 -4.12 -17.92
N GLY A 89 -2.84 -4.50 -16.79
CA GLY A 89 -4.24 -4.24 -16.47
C GLY A 89 -4.55 -2.73 -16.39
N ILE A 90 -3.70 -1.96 -15.71
CA ILE A 90 -3.84 -0.50 -15.62
C ILE A 90 -3.75 0.14 -17.00
N LYS A 91 -2.79 -0.30 -17.85
CA LYS A 91 -2.67 0.17 -19.23
C LYS A 91 -3.89 -0.18 -20.08
N ALA A 92 -4.46 -1.38 -19.90
CA ALA A 92 -5.67 -1.80 -20.61
C ALA A 92 -6.88 -0.93 -20.30
N LEU A 93 -6.95 -0.39 -19.08
CA LEU A 93 -7.97 0.58 -18.65
C LEU A 93 -7.66 2.03 -19.05
N GLY A 94 -6.60 2.26 -19.82
CA GLY A 94 -6.17 3.63 -20.21
C GLY A 94 -5.45 4.38 -19.11
N GLY A 95 -5.02 3.69 -18.05
CA GLY A 95 -4.31 4.32 -16.94
C GLY A 95 -2.84 4.63 -17.27
N ASN A 96 -2.25 5.47 -16.45
CA ASN A 96 -0.84 5.87 -16.49
C ASN A 96 -0.11 5.49 -15.19
N VAL A 97 1.16 5.87 -15.07
CA VAL A 97 1.98 5.60 -13.88
C VAL A 97 1.37 6.16 -12.58
N GLN A 98 0.65 7.28 -12.65
CA GLN A 98 -0.05 7.84 -11.48
C GLN A 98 -1.13 6.90 -10.94
N HIS A 99 -1.87 6.25 -11.85
CA HIS A 99 -2.84 5.22 -11.47
C HIS A 99 -2.16 3.99 -10.85
N LEU A 100 -0.95 3.63 -11.33
CA LEU A 100 -0.16 2.56 -10.72
C LEU A 100 0.16 2.88 -9.26
N PHE A 101 0.71 4.05 -8.97
CA PHE A 101 1.01 4.46 -7.60
C PHE A 101 -0.24 4.46 -6.73
N PHE A 102 -1.34 4.99 -7.23
CA PHE A 102 -2.60 5.03 -6.49
C PHE A 102 -3.14 3.64 -6.18
N VAL A 103 -3.17 2.74 -7.16
CA VAL A 103 -3.67 1.36 -6.98
C VAL A 103 -2.80 0.58 -6.02
N VAL A 104 -1.47 0.60 -6.20
CA VAL A 104 -0.53 -0.14 -5.34
C VAL A 104 -0.61 0.37 -3.91
N THR A 105 -0.55 1.69 -3.71
CA THR A 105 -0.67 2.27 -2.36
C THR A 105 -2.01 1.94 -1.71
N THR A 106 -3.11 1.95 -2.48
CA THR A 106 -4.43 1.58 -1.97
C THR A 106 -4.44 0.14 -1.47
N ILE A 107 -3.87 -0.80 -2.23
CA ILE A 107 -3.75 -2.21 -1.83
C ILE A 107 -2.92 -2.31 -0.55
N ASN A 108 -1.72 -1.74 -0.53
CA ASN A 108 -0.79 -1.84 0.58
C ASN A 108 -1.38 -1.27 1.88
N ILE A 109 -1.86 -0.04 1.85
CA ILE A 109 -2.42 0.63 3.05
C ILE A 109 -3.68 -0.08 3.54
N THR A 110 -4.53 -0.59 2.64
CA THR A 110 -5.71 -1.36 3.02
C THR A 110 -5.33 -2.64 3.75
N LEU A 111 -4.35 -3.40 3.23
CA LEU A 111 -3.87 -4.63 3.87
C LEU A 111 -3.23 -4.36 5.24
N ILE A 112 -2.40 -3.30 5.35
CA ILE A 112 -1.80 -2.88 6.62
C ILE A 112 -2.87 -2.42 7.62
N ALA A 113 -3.90 -1.68 7.17
CA ALA A 113 -4.99 -1.24 8.04
C ALA A 113 -5.82 -2.43 8.57
N ILE A 114 -6.14 -3.39 7.70
CA ILE A 114 -6.85 -4.63 8.10
C ILE A 114 -6.01 -5.41 9.10
N ALA A 115 -4.72 -5.62 8.85
CA ALA A 115 -3.82 -6.29 9.75
C ALA A 115 -3.72 -5.55 11.10
N SER A 116 -3.56 -4.23 11.08
CA SER A 116 -3.53 -3.39 12.28
C SER A 116 -4.82 -3.51 13.10
N TYR A 117 -5.97 -3.48 12.44
CA TYR A 117 -7.28 -3.62 13.09
C TYR A 117 -7.45 -5.00 13.74
N ARG A 118 -6.89 -6.04 13.15
CA ARG A 118 -7.00 -7.41 13.64
C ARG A 118 -6.02 -7.72 14.78
N TYR A 119 -4.78 -7.27 14.65
CA TYR A 119 -3.71 -7.66 15.57
C TYR A 119 -3.50 -6.72 16.75
N THR A 120 -4.05 -5.51 16.72
CA THR A 120 -3.81 -4.53 17.77
C THR A 120 -5.10 -3.99 18.38
N LYS A 121 -5.02 -3.66 19.67
CA LYS A 121 -6.11 -2.95 20.36
C LYS A 121 -6.20 -1.47 19.91
N TYR A 122 -5.11 -0.95 19.37
CA TYR A 122 -4.96 0.45 18.98
C TYR A 122 -4.48 0.55 17.53
N PRO A 123 -5.34 0.26 16.55
CA PRO A 123 -4.94 0.22 15.14
C PRO A 123 -4.41 1.55 14.61
N LEU A 124 -4.86 2.68 15.13
CA LEU A 124 -4.34 3.99 14.74
C LEU A 124 -2.93 4.25 15.25
N VAL A 125 -2.57 3.71 16.42
CA VAL A 125 -1.18 3.74 16.91
C VAL A 125 -0.28 2.93 15.97
N ALA A 126 -0.75 1.76 15.53
CA ALA A 126 0.00 0.94 14.57
C ALA A 126 0.20 1.67 13.22
N LEU A 127 -0.84 2.32 12.69
CA LEU A 127 -0.73 3.13 11.46
C LEU A 127 0.20 4.35 11.64
N MET A 128 0.16 5.00 12.79
CA MET A 128 1.10 6.10 13.12
C MET A 128 2.54 5.59 13.17
N CYS A 129 2.80 4.46 13.81
CA CYS A 129 4.13 3.84 13.84
C CYS A 129 4.59 3.41 12.44
N TYR A 130 3.68 2.82 11.64
CA TYR A 130 3.96 2.48 10.25
C TYR A 130 4.38 3.71 9.45
N PHE A 131 3.64 4.82 9.58
CA PHE A 131 3.96 6.07 8.92
C PHE A 131 5.33 6.61 9.34
N GLY A 132 5.63 6.63 10.64
CA GLY A 132 6.87 7.19 11.17
C GLY A 132 8.12 6.39 10.83
N ILE A 133 8.02 5.07 10.63
CA ILE A 133 9.18 4.17 10.48
C ILE A 133 9.33 3.66 9.05
N LEU A 134 8.25 3.18 8.43
CA LEU A 134 8.33 2.39 7.19
C LEU A 134 7.72 3.09 5.97
N TYR A 135 6.70 3.91 6.16
CA TYR A 135 5.90 4.45 5.08
C TYR A 135 6.69 5.23 4.05
N MET A 136 7.57 6.13 4.51
CA MET A 136 8.39 6.95 3.62
C MET A 136 9.31 6.10 2.75
N GLN A 137 9.83 5.02 3.29
CA GLN A 137 10.73 4.12 2.59
C GLN A 137 9.96 3.16 1.68
N LEU A 138 8.90 2.53 2.18
CA LEU A 138 8.16 1.52 1.45
C LEU A 138 7.22 2.14 0.40
N GLU A 139 6.35 3.06 0.80
CA GLU A 139 5.33 3.59 -0.11
C GLU A 139 5.86 4.68 -1.05
N MET A 140 6.96 5.36 -0.70
CA MET A 140 7.51 6.44 -1.51
C MET A 140 8.72 6.02 -2.37
N ILE A 141 9.41 4.92 -2.01
CA ILE A 141 10.59 4.45 -2.72
C ILE A 141 10.38 3.01 -3.23
N TYR A 142 10.17 2.03 -2.35
CA TYR A 142 10.18 0.60 -2.66
C TYR A 142 8.78 0.00 -2.77
N ILE A 143 7.92 0.51 -3.68
CA ILE A 143 6.50 0.13 -3.74
C ILE A 143 6.25 -1.37 -3.96
N ARG A 144 7.13 -2.08 -4.69
CA ARG A 144 7.04 -3.54 -4.87
C ARG A 144 7.31 -4.29 -3.56
N GLN A 145 8.31 -3.85 -2.81
CA GLN A 145 8.62 -4.41 -1.48
C GLN A 145 7.51 -4.07 -0.47
N ALA A 146 6.92 -2.88 -0.56
CA ALA A 146 5.78 -2.48 0.24
C ALA A 146 4.61 -3.47 0.06
N THR A 147 4.32 -3.87 -1.17
CA THR A 147 3.28 -4.86 -1.47
C THR A 147 3.61 -6.22 -0.85
N ALA A 148 4.84 -6.70 -0.95
CA ALA A 148 5.27 -7.94 -0.33
C ALA A 148 5.13 -7.90 1.20
N VAL A 149 5.56 -6.80 1.83
CA VAL A 149 5.42 -6.59 3.28
C VAL A 149 3.94 -6.55 3.70
N ALA A 150 3.10 -5.82 2.99
CA ALA A 150 1.67 -5.72 3.28
C ALA A 150 0.97 -7.09 3.15
N LEU A 151 1.31 -7.88 2.13
CA LEU A 151 0.81 -9.24 1.96
C LEU A 151 1.29 -10.17 3.07
N CYS A 152 2.54 -10.08 3.49
CA CYS A 152 3.06 -10.87 4.61
C CYS A 152 2.32 -10.54 5.91
N PHE A 153 2.12 -9.27 6.24
CA PHE A 153 1.33 -8.88 7.42
C PHE A 153 -0.10 -9.40 7.36
N PHE A 154 -0.73 -9.28 6.20
CA PHE A 154 -2.08 -9.81 6.01
C PHE A 154 -2.13 -11.35 6.13
N ALA A 155 -1.13 -12.06 5.62
CA ALA A 155 -1.07 -13.52 5.65
C ALA A 155 -0.85 -14.10 7.04
N LEU A 156 -0.26 -13.35 7.99
CA LEU A 156 -0.05 -13.82 9.37
C LEU A 156 -1.34 -14.31 10.02
N GLN A 157 -2.50 -13.72 9.69
CA GLN A 157 -3.80 -14.14 10.20
C GLN A 157 -4.10 -15.62 9.94
N TYR A 158 -3.71 -16.14 8.78
CA TYR A 158 -3.97 -17.53 8.41
C TYR A 158 -3.06 -18.52 9.13
N ILE A 159 -1.87 -18.08 9.54
CA ILE A 159 -0.94 -18.90 10.33
C ILE A 159 -1.45 -19.03 11.77
N GLU A 160 -1.95 -17.94 12.34
CA GLU A 160 -2.47 -17.89 13.70
C GLU A 160 -3.76 -18.70 13.84
N ASP A 161 -4.71 -18.54 12.90
CA ASP A 161 -5.97 -19.29 12.89
C ASP A 161 -5.77 -20.82 12.79
N LYS A 162 -4.72 -21.28 12.11
CA LYS A 162 -4.37 -22.72 12.05
C LYS A 162 -3.78 -23.27 13.36
N LYS A 163 -3.11 -22.45 14.15
CA LYS A 163 -2.57 -22.86 15.46
C LYS A 163 -3.65 -23.00 16.54
N ILE A 164 -4.72 -22.22 16.42
CA ILE A 164 -5.85 -22.23 17.38
C ILE A 164 -6.79 -23.42 17.13
N ARG A 165 -6.78 -24.00 15.90
CA ARG A 165 -7.62 -25.16 15.54
C ARG A 165 -7.00 -26.52 15.80
N LYS A 166 -5.81 -26.60 16.37
CA LYS A 166 -5.17 -27.82 16.87
C LYS A 166 -5.17 -27.87 18.39
#